data_0ddf1ffabca552193402d1553eec08b3
#
_entry.id   0ddf1ffabca552193402d1553eec08b3
#
_cell.length_a   1.000
_cell.length_b   1.000
_cell.length_c   1.000
_cell.angle_alpha   90.00
_cell.angle_beta   90.00
_cell.angle_gamma   90.00
#
_symmetry.space_group_name_H-M   'P 1'
#
loop_
_entity.id
_entity.type
_entity.pdbx_description
1 polymer ?
#
loop_
_entity_poly.entity_id
_entity_poly.type
_entity_poly.pdbx_seq_one_letter_code
_entity_poly.pdbx_strand_id
1 'polypeptide(L)'
;VLALPDGCKDVNEALVQGRDALQAACEAAIVPQTVQEQPTLEDEFLAYLGRRGGAAVMSTGIAGLDKALDGGLHAGLTVLGAVSSMGKTSLMLQMADTLAAAWRNVLFITIEMSRMELIAKSAVRGTKERARPLLDGKLPEEKVRGLISAYRQKTGGRVELWEPDAPLTPAFLDEKVSAFCAQ
;
A
#
# COMPACT_ATOMS: atom_id res chain seq x y z
N VAL A 1 21.83 -3.76 -33.82
CA VAL A 1 22.73 -4.90 -34.04
C VAL A 1 23.13 -4.85 -35.50
N LEU A 2 24.43 -4.77 -35.78
CA LEU A 2 24.97 -4.76 -37.15
C LEU A 2 24.77 -6.17 -37.73
N ALA A 3 23.99 -6.28 -38.80
CA ALA A 3 23.90 -7.52 -39.57
C ALA A 3 25.06 -7.55 -40.57
N LEU A 4 25.95 -8.49 -40.42
CA LEU A 4 27.08 -8.67 -41.37
C LEU A 4 26.59 -9.28 -42.69
N PRO A 5 27.28 -9.02 -43.83
CA PRO A 5 26.98 -9.67 -45.10
C PRO A 5 27.05 -11.19 -45.00
N ASP A 6 26.26 -11.89 -45.81
CA ASP A 6 26.15 -13.34 -45.79
C ASP A 6 27.51 -14.03 -45.91
N GLY A 7 27.79 -14.94 -45.00
CA GLY A 7 29.02 -15.71 -44.96
C GLY A 7 30.16 -15.10 -44.16
N CYS A 8 30.02 -13.89 -43.59
CA CYS A 8 31.02 -13.25 -42.75
C CYS A 8 30.82 -13.54 -41.25
N LYS A 9 31.88 -13.96 -40.57
CA LYS A 9 31.86 -14.21 -39.14
C LYS A 9 32.14 -12.97 -38.28
N ASP A 10 32.89 -12.03 -38.84
CA ASP A 10 33.24 -10.78 -38.18
C ASP A 10 33.43 -9.63 -39.19
N VAL A 11 33.65 -8.41 -38.64
CA VAL A 11 33.80 -7.18 -39.44
C VAL A 11 35.05 -7.21 -40.32
N ASN A 12 36.12 -7.90 -39.88
CA ASN A 12 37.36 -8.00 -40.69
C ASN A 12 37.14 -8.87 -41.92
N GLU A 13 36.42 -9.98 -41.78
CA GLU A 13 36.06 -10.87 -42.88
C GLU A 13 35.15 -10.16 -43.89
N ALA A 14 34.18 -9.37 -43.40
CA ALA A 14 33.31 -8.52 -44.22
C ALA A 14 34.10 -7.43 -44.97
N LEU A 15 35.13 -6.85 -44.34
CA LEU A 15 35.98 -5.85 -44.98
C LEU A 15 36.85 -6.42 -46.11
N VAL A 16 37.31 -7.67 -45.93
CA VAL A 16 38.11 -8.41 -46.94
C VAL A 16 37.25 -8.81 -48.14
N GLN A 17 35.98 -9.18 -47.92
CA GLN A 17 35.06 -9.53 -49.02
C GLN A 17 34.59 -8.35 -49.86
N GLY A 18 34.52 -7.17 -49.30
CA GLY A 18 34.18 -5.94 -50.04
C GLY A 18 33.77 -4.78 -49.15
N ARG A 19 34.47 -3.69 -49.30
CA ARG A 19 34.26 -2.45 -48.53
C ARG A 19 32.83 -1.90 -48.69
N ASP A 20 32.29 -2.00 -49.92
CA ASP A 20 30.98 -1.46 -50.25
C ASP A 20 29.85 -2.22 -49.57
N ALA A 21 29.96 -3.55 -49.45
CA ALA A 21 28.97 -4.37 -48.75
C ALA A 21 28.97 -4.10 -47.26
N LEU A 22 30.14 -3.91 -46.62
CA LEU A 22 30.25 -3.50 -45.25
C LEU A 22 29.71 -2.11 -44.99
N GLN A 23 29.97 -1.17 -45.87
CA GLN A 23 29.47 0.21 -45.79
C GLN A 23 27.94 0.23 -45.87
N ALA A 24 27.35 -0.50 -46.81
CA ALA A 24 25.89 -0.64 -46.92
C ALA A 24 25.26 -1.25 -45.69
N ALA A 25 25.90 -2.28 -45.07
CA ALA A 25 25.44 -2.89 -43.82
C ALA A 25 25.53 -1.90 -42.65
N CYS A 26 26.57 -1.08 -42.56
CA CYS A 26 26.68 -0.03 -41.55
C CYS A 26 25.63 1.06 -41.74
N GLU A 27 25.39 1.52 -42.96
CA GLU A 27 24.38 2.53 -43.29
C GLU A 27 22.94 2.01 -42.95
N ALA A 28 22.67 0.75 -43.26
CA ALA A 28 21.41 0.11 -42.91
C ALA A 28 21.23 -0.11 -41.38
N ALA A 29 22.33 -0.26 -40.64
CA ALA A 29 22.32 -0.38 -39.21
C ALA A 29 22.18 0.96 -38.46
N ILE A 30 22.43 2.09 -39.13
CA ILE A 30 22.13 3.43 -38.63
C ILE A 30 20.63 3.69 -38.84
N VAL A 31 19.82 2.97 -38.11
CA VAL A 31 18.43 3.37 -37.92
C VAL A 31 18.47 4.69 -37.15
N PRO A 32 17.82 5.77 -37.65
CA PRO A 32 17.67 6.98 -36.85
C PRO A 32 16.95 6.51 -35.54
N GLN A 33 17.68 6.39 -34.47
CA GLN A 33 17.03 6.29 -33.17
C GLN A 33 16.27 7.60 -33.03
N THR A 34 14.97 7.54 -33.13
CA THR A 34 14.11 8.59 -32.57
C THR A 34 14.59 8.72 -31.13
N VAL A 35 15.39 9.74 -30.87
CA VAL A 35 15.77 10.10 -29.49
C VAL A 35 14.43 10.39 -28.81
N GLN A 36 13.91 9.41 -28.13
CA GLN A 36 12.86 9.69 -27.17
C GLN A 36 13.54 10.63 -26.18
N GLU A 37 13.19 11.90 -26.25
CA GLU A 37 13.63 12.87 -25.26
C GLU A 37 13.29 12.27 -23.91
N GLN A 38 14.30 11.80 -23.19
CA GLN A 38 14.10 11.35 -21.83
C GLN A 38 13.64 12.57 -21.04
N PRO A 39 12.59 12.45 -20.23
CA PRO A 39 12.11 13.56 -19.44
C PRO A 39 13.28 14.17 -18.67
N THR A 40 13.37 15.48 -18.65
CA THR A 40 14.39 16.17 -17.88
C THR A 40 14.16 15.93 -16.38
N LEU A 41 15.18 16.15 -15.55
CA LEU A 41 15.04 16.06 -14.10
C LEU A 41 13.95 17.00 -13.59
N GLU A 42 13.80 18.15 -14.22
CA GLU A 42 12.72 19.12 -13.94
C GLU A 42 11.35 18.54 -14.25
N ASP A 43 11.18 17.88 -15.40
CA ASP A 43 9.92 17.23 -15.78
C ASP A 43 9.57 16.08 -14.83
N GLU A 44 10.56 15.27 -14.47
CA GLU A 44 10.38 14.19 -13.49
C GLU A 44 9.98 14.74 -12.12
N PHE A 45 10.61 15.83 -11.69
CA PHE A 45 10.31 16.45 -10.41
C PHE A 45 8.92 17.11 -10.40
N LEU A 46 8.53 17.80 -11.48
CA LEU A 46 7.19 18.38 -11.65
C LEU A 46 6.11 17.28 -11.66
N ALA A 47 6.35 16.17 -12.34
CA ALA A 47 5.46 15.01 -12.35
C ALA A 47 5.35 14.36 -10.95
N TYR A 48 6.45 14.32 -10.19
CA TYR A 48 6.45 13.88 -8.80
C TYR A 48 5.61 14.80 -7.90
N LEU A 49 5.78 16.13 -8.02
CA LEU A 49 5.00 17.11 -7.26
C LEU A 49 3.50 17.04 -7.61
N GLY A 50 3.16 16.86 -8.88
CA GLY A 50 1.78 16.69 -9.34
C GLY A 50 1.11 15.46 -8.72
N ARG A 51 1.83 14.35 -8.64
CA ARG A 51 1.33 13.13 -7.96
C ARG A 51 1.18 13.32 -6.45
N ARG A 52 2.06 14.05 -5.81
CA ARG A 52 2.05 14.29 -4.37
C ARG A 52 1.01 15.33 -3.96
N GLY A 53 0.81 16.38 -4.76
CA GLY A 53 -0.16 17.45 -4.48
C GLY A 53 -1.62 17.02 -4.56
N GLY A 54 -1.93 15.89 -5.22
CA GLY A 54 -3.27 15.30 -5.29
C GLY A 54 -3.53 14.19 -4.25
N ALA A 55 -2.50 13.73 -3.54
CA ALA A 55 -2.66 12.67 -2.55
C ALA A 55 -3.31 13.23 -1.28
N ALA A 56 -4.51 12.72 -0.95
CA ALA A 56 -5.21 13.11 0.26
C ALA A 56 -4.40 12.69 1.50
N VAL A 57 -4.04 13.66 2.34
CA VAL A 57 -3.47 13.41 3.67
C VAL A 57 -4.60 12.92 4.58
N MET A 58 -4.36 11.85 5.30
CA MET A 58 -5.36 11.20 6.15
C MET A 58 -5.01 11.40 7.62
N SER A 59 -5.86 12.12 8.36
CA SER A 59 -5.66 12.31 9.80
C SER A 59 -5.63 10.98 10.55
N THR A 60 -4.67 10.83 11.45
CA THR A 60 -4.60 9.68 12.38
C THR A 60 -5.61 9.78 13.52
N GLY A 61 -6.23 10.95 13.70
CA GLY A 61 -7.07 11.29 14.85
C GLY A 61 -6.29 11.62 16.12
N ILE A 62 -4.98 11.77 16.02
CA ILE A 62 -4.09 12.14 17.12
C ILE A 62 -3.36 13.42 16.73
N ALA A 63 -3.83 14.55 17.23
CA ALA A 63 -3.37 15.88 16.81
C ALA A 63 -1.84 16.06 16.89
N GLY A 64 -1.18 15.51 17.92
CA GLY A 64 0.28 15.58 18.05
C GLY A 64 1.00 14.76 16.98
N LEU A 65 0.45 13.61 16.60
CA LEU A 65 1.00 12.75 15.55
C LEU A 65 0.75 13.37 14.16
N ASP A 66 -0.46 13.87 13.93
CA ASP A 66 -0.79 14.55 12.67
C ASP A 66 0.11 15.76 12.44
N LYS A 67 0.38 16.57 13.49
CA LYS A 67 1.33 17.67 13.40
C LYS A 67 2.74 17.21 13.05
N ALA A 68 3.21 16.11 13.63
CA ALA A 68 4.54 15.54 13.34
C ALA A 68 4.65 14.93 11.94
N LEU A 69 3.52 14.55 11.33
CA LEU A 69 3.40 13.96 9.99
C LEU A 69 2.89 14.97 8.94
N ASP A 70 3.05 16.27 9.16
CA ASP A 70 2.59 17.33 8.24
C ASP A 70 1.12 17.18 7.82
N GLY A 71 0.25 16.88 8.80
CA GLY A 71 -1.20 16.78 8.62
C GLY A 71 -1.76 15.36 8.76
N GLY A 72 -0.95 14.32 8.77
CA GLY A 72 -1.38 12.93 8.94
C GLY A 72 -0.65 11.94 8.05
N LEU A 73 -1.30 10.82 7.75
CA LEU A 73 -0.74 9.76 6.90
C LEU A 73 -0.82 10.17 5.42
N HIS A 74 0.31 10.10 4.74
CA HIS A 74 0.42 10.27 3.30
C HIS A 74 0.29 8.94 2.57
N ALA A 75 -0.05 8.99 1.27
CA ALA A 75 -0.03 7.79 0.42
C ALA A 75 1.37 7.17 0.40
N GLY A 76 1.45 5.85 0.54
CA GLY A 76 2.69 5.08 0.56
C GLY A 76 2.76 4.12 1.75
N LEU A 77 3.95 3.65 2.06
CA LEU A 77 4.22 2.74 3.16
C LEU A 77 4.59 3.52 4.42
N THR A 78 3.81 3.36 5.49
CA THR A 78 4.15 3.86 6.84
C THR A 78 4.45 2.68 7.75
N VAL A 79 5.57 2.70 8.45
CA VAL A 79 5.98 1.63 9.36
C VAL A 79 5.94 2.15 10.81
N LEU A 80 5.17 1.47 11.67
CA LEU A 80 5.08 1.73 13.09
C LEU A 80 5.88 0.69 13.87
N GLY A 81 7.02 1.08 14.42
CA GLY A 81 7.89 0.25 15.25
C GLY A 81 7.73 0.58 16.73
N ALA A 82 7.70 -0.44 17.59
CA ALA A 82 7.81 -0.30 19.05
C ALA A 82 8.15 -1.66 19.67
N VAL A 83 8.68 -1.65 20.88
CA VAL A 83 8.87 -2.89 21.66
C VAL A 83 7.53 -3.55 21.98
N SER A 84 7.57 -4.83 22.34
CA SER A 84 6.35 -5.59 22.67
C SER A 84 5.54 -4.89 23.79
N SER A 85 4.24 -5.03 23.73
CA SER A 85 3.28 -4.49 24.73
C SER A 85 3.18 -2.97 24.85
N MET A 86 3.86 -2.19 23.98
CA MET A 86 3.76 -0.72 23.97
C MET A 86 2.48 -0.18 23.30
N GLY A 87 1.59 -1.04 22.85
CA GLY A 87 0.30 -0.62 22.32
C GLY A 87 0.26 -0.35 20.81
N LYS A 88 1.24 -0.85 20.00
CA LYS A 88 1.25 -0.74 18.52
C LYS A 88 -0.12 -1.06 17.90
N THR A 89 -0.63 -2.26 18.17
CA THR A 89 -1.92 -2.72 17.64
C THR A 89 -3.09 -1.84 18.08
N SER A 90 -3.06 -1.35 19.32
CA SER A 90 -4.10 -0.45 19.84
C SER A 90 -4.07 0.91 19.14
N LEU A 91 -2.88 1.43 18.84
CA LEU A 91 -2.71 2.69 18.10
C LEU A 91 -3.16 2.52 16.63
N MET A 92 -2.71 1.46 15.96
CA MET A 92 -3.13 1.18 14.59
C MET A 92 -4.64 1.00 14.47
N LEU A 93 -5.25 0.27 15.42
CA LEU A 93 -6.70 0.08 15.46
C LEU A 93 -7.46 1.39 15.74
N GLN A 94 -6.90 2.29 16.55
CA GLN A 94 -7.49 3.61 16.76
C GLN A 94 -7.44 4.46 15.48
N MET A 95 -6.32 4.44 14.76
CA MET A 95 -6.21 5.13 13.46
C MET A 95 -7.18 4.55 12.44
N ALA A 96 -7.29 3.21 12.36
CA ALA A 96 -8.25 2.52 11.49
C ALA A 96 -9.70 2.96 11.78
N ASP A 97 -10.10 2.99 13.05
CA ASP A 97 -11.44 3.45 13.44
C ASP A 97 -11.69 4.93 13.10
N THR A 98 -10.65 5.76 13.23
CA THR A 98 -10.73 7.20 12.88
C THR A 98 -10.89 7.38 11.37
N LEU A 99 -10.11 6.66 10.57
CA LEU A 99 -10.23 6.70 9.11
C LEU A 99 -11.61 6.23 8.64
N ALA A 100 -12.12 5.15 9.23
CA ALA A 100 -13.45 4.64 8.93
C ALA A 100 -14.56 5.63 9.32
N ALA A 101 -14.44 6.29 10.46
CA ALA A 101 -15.35 7.37 10.87
C ALA A 101 -15.29 8.57 9.91
N ALA A 102 -14.15 8.81 9.28
CA ALA A 102 -13.96 9.81 8.21
C ALA A 102 -14.31 9.30 6.80
N TRP A 103 -15.18 8.27 6.71
CA TRP A 103 -15.70 7.71 5.45
C TRP A 103 -14.65 7.02 4.56
N ARG A 104 -13.55 6.54 5.12
CA ARG A 104 -12.54 5.75 4.40
C ARG A 104 -12.78 4.26 4.63
N ASN A 105 -12.70 3.45 3.58
CA ASN A 105 -12.68 2.00 3.73
C ASN A 105 -11.31 1.59 4.24
N VAL A 106 -11.27 0.72 5.24
CA VAL A 106 -10.04 0.26 5.91
C VAL A 106 -10.02 -1.25 5.95
N LEU A 107 -9.01 -1.85 5.36
CA LEU A 107 -8.69 -3.27 5.54
C LEU A 107 -7.64 -3.39 6.64
N PHE A 108 -7.99 -4.03 7.74
CA PHE A 108 -7.09 -4.30 8.85
C PHE A 108 -6.76 -5.79 8.89
N ILE A 109 -5.53 -6.13 8.57
CA ILE A 109 -5.05 -7.52 8.53
C ILE A 109 -4.35 -7.81 9.85
N THR A 110 -4.74 -8.88 10.53
CA THR A 110 -4.18 -9.29 11.82
C THR A 110 -3.71 -10.73 11.80
N ILE A 111 -2.52 -10.96 12.36
CA ILE A 111 -1.92 -12.30 12.52
C ILE A 111 -1.62 -12.63 13.99
N GLU A 112 -1.67 -11.63 14.87
CA GLU A 112 -1.29 -11.77 16.27
C GLU A 112 -2.50 -11.82 17.19
N MET A 113 -3.56 -11.08 16.83
CA MET A 113 -4.78 -10.97 17.62
C MET A 113 -5.98 -11.43 16.81
N SER A 114 -6.93 -12.10 17.46
CA SER A 114 -8.17 -12.49 16.80
C SER A 114 -9.03 -11.28 16.42
N ARG A 115 -9.83 -11.46 15.38
CA ARG A 115 -10.81 -10.47 14.92
C ARG A 115 -11.74 -10.02 16.06
N MET A 116 -12.19 -10.96 16.92
CA MET A 116 -13.10 -10.66 18.02
C MET A 116 -12.42 -9.83 19.12
N GLU A 117 -11.13 -10.05 19.38
CA GLU A 117 -10.36 -9.24 20.32
C GLU A 117 -10.21 -7.79 19.82
N LEU A 118 -9.98 -7.60 18.53
CA LEU A 118 -9.89 -6.26 17.92
C LEU A 118 -11.24 -5.54 17.99
N ILE A 119 -12.34 -6.22 17.65
CA ILE A 119 -13.69 -5.67 17.76
C ILE A 119 -13.99 -5.27 19.22
N ALA A 120 -13.69 -6.14 20.18
CA ALA A 120 -13.91 -5.85 21.57
C ALA A 120 -13.11 -4.62 22.04
N LYS A 121 -11.83 -4.51 21.65
CA LYS A 121 -11.00 -3.34 21.97
C LYS A 121 -11.56 -2.04 21.37
N SER A 122 -12.03 -2.07 20.13
CA SER A 122 -12.64 -0.89 19.49
C SER A 122 -13.99 -0.53 20.10
N ALA A 123 -14.85 -1.52 20.36
CA ALA A 123 -16.19 -1.30 20.88
C ALA A 123 -16.22 -0.68 22.28
N VAL A 124 -15.23 -1.01 23.12
CA VAL A 124 -15.15 -0.41 24.48
C VAL A 124 -14.35 0.89 24.51
N ARG A 125 -13.67 1.27 23.42
CA ARG A 125 -12.86 2.50 23.40
C ARG A 125 -13.74 3.73 23.62
N GLY A 126 -13.38 4.53 24.62
CA GLY A 126 -14.14 5.72 25.01
C GLY A 126 -15.33 5.42 25.91
N THR A 127 -15.51 4.17 26.33
CA THR A 127 -16.49 3.77 27.34
C THR A 127 -15.82 3.52 28.69
N LYS A 128 -16.61 3.21 29.73
CA LYS A 128 -16.12 2.76 31.05
C LYS A 128 -15.82 1.24 31.09
N GLU A 129 -16.16 0.54 30.00
CA GLU A 129 -16.02 -0.92 29.94
C GLU A 129 -14.59 -1.31 29.54
N ARG A 130 -14.25 -2.57 29.84
CA ARG A 130 -12.99 -3.19 29.43
C ARG A 130 -13.27 -4.29 28.43
N ALA A 131 -12.33 -4.51 27.52
CA ALA A 131 -12.45 -5.55 26.48
C ALA A 131 -12.50 -6.97 27.09
N ARG A 132 -11.77 -7.23 28.19
CA ARG A 132 -11.68 -8.56 28.78
C ARG A 132 -13.05 -9.07 29.31
N PRO A 133 -13.81 -8.32 30.11
CA PRO A 133 -15.16 -8.74 30.54
C PRO A 133 -16.12 -8.96 29.35
N LEU A 134 -15.96 -8.19 28.25
CA LEU A 134 -16.78 -8.39 27.05
C LEU A 134 -16.45 -9.73 26.37
N LEU A 135 -15.17 -10.06 26.23
CA LEU A 135 -14.71 -11.32 25.65
C LEU A 135 -15.02 -12.55 26.53
N ASP A 136 -14.94 -12.39 27.86
CA ASP A 136 -15.23 -13.45 28.80
C ASP A 136 -16.75 -13.70 28.97
N GLY A 137 -17.64 -12.99 28.27
CA GLY A 137 -19.09 -13.14 28.38
C GLY A 137 -19.68 -12.66 29.72
N LYS A 138 -18.94 -11.78 30.42
CA LYS A 138 -19.35 -11.28 31.75
C LYS A 138 -20.30 -10.08 31.70
N LEU A 139 -20.55 -9.54 30.50
CA LEU A 139 -21.49 -8.43 30.31
C LEU A 139 -22.88 -8.96 29.90
N PRO A 140 -23.95 -8.29 30.32
CA PRO A 140 -25.29 -8.60 29.84
C PRO A 140 -25.40 -8.49 28.33
N GLU A 141 -26.15 -9.36 27.66
CA GLU A 141 -26.30 -9.42 26.21
C GLU A 141 -26.75 -8.08 25.63
N GLU A 142 -27.68 -7.41 26.23
CA GLU A 142 -28.17 -6.09 25.81
C GLU A 142 -27.01 -5.07 25.73
N LYS A 143 -26.15 -5.09 26.77
CA LYS A 143 -24.98 -4.22 26.80
C LYS A 143 -23.95 -4.54 25.71
N VAL A 144 -23.72 -5.83 25.46
CA VAL A 144 -22.87 -6.29 24.36
C VAL A 144 -23.41 -5.77 23.02
N ARG A 145 -24.71 -5.97 22.76
CA ARG A 145 -25.39 -5.48 21.56
C ARG A 145 -25.25 -3.96 21.41
N GLY A 146 -25.45 -3.21 22.48
CA GLY A 146 -25.29 -1.76 22.52
C GLY A 146 -23.88 -1.31 22.14
N LEU A 147 -22.85 -1.93 22.73
CA LEU A 147 -21.43 -1.61 22.44
C LEU A 147 -21.07 -1.89 20.97
N ILE A 148 -21.47 -3.05 20.46
CA ILE A 148 -21.18 -3.44 19.07
C ILE A 148 -21.97 -2.56 18.08
N SER A 149 -23.21 -2.23 18.37
CA SER A 149 -24.01 -1.33 17.53
C SER A 149 -23.41 0.07 17.47
N ALA A 150 -23.00 0.62 18.62
CA ALA A 150 -22.34 1.94 18.67
C ALA A 150 -21.01 1.95 17.89
N TYR A 151 -20.21 0.88 17.98
CA TYR A 151 -19.00 0.73 17.20
C TYR A 151 -19.30 0.71 15.68
N ARG A 152 -20.27 -0.10 15.25
CA ARG A 152 -20.68 -0.16 13.84
C ARG A 152 -21.20 1.17 13.32
N GLN A 153 -21.98 1.88 14.12
CA GLN A 153 -22.49 3.19 13.77
C GLN A 153 -21.35 4.21 13.61
N LYS A 154 -20.40 4.22 14.54
CA LYS A 154 -19.24 5.12 14.52
C LYS A 154 -18.36 4.90 13.29
N THR A 155 -18.07 3.66 12.94
CA THR A 155 -17.22 3.32 11.80
C THR A 155 -17.98 3.22 10.48
N GLY A 156 -19.31 3.27 10.51
CA GLY A 156 -20.15 3.04 9.34
C GLY A 156 -19.97 1.67 8.70
N GLY A 157 -19.40 0.70 9.44
CA GLY A 157 -19.08 -0.64 8.93
C GLY A 157 -17.90 -0.68 7.96
N ARG A 158 -17.09 0.39 7.88
CA ARG A 158 -15.98 0.54 6.91
C ARG A 158 -14.66 -0.08 7.33
N VAL A 159 -14.57 -0.69 8.50
CA VAL A 159 -13.40 -1.46 8.91
C VAL A 159 -13.66 -2.93 8.62
N GLU A 160 -12.96 -3.46 7.64
CA GLU A 160 -12.87 -4.90 7.40
C GLU A 160 -11.70 -5.46 8.20
N LEU A 161 -12.00 -6.27 9.21
CA LEU A 161 -10.99 -6.96 10.01
C LEU A 161 -10.81 -8.36 9.42
N TRP A 162 -9.63 -8.62 8.90
CA TRP A 162 -9.30 -9.91 8.31
C TRP A 162 -8.25 -10.64 9.13
N GLU A 163 -8.63 -11.84 9.58
CA GLU A 163 -7.78 -12.80 10.27
C GLU A 163 -7.57 -13.97 9.30
N PRO A 164 -6.35 -14.13 8.72
CA PRO A 164 -6.09 -15.18 7.74
C PRO A 164 -6.16 -16.57 8.35
N ASP A 165 -6.83 -17.50 7.66
CA ASP A 165 -6.94 -18.91 8.06
C ASP A 165 -5.72 -19.73 7.61
N ALA A 166 -4.84 -19.15 6.78
CA ALA A 166 -3.67 -19.77 6.19
C ALA A 166 -2.43 -18.89 6.34
N PRO A 167 -1.22 -19.42 6.17
CA PRO A 167 0.01 -18.63 6.20
C PRO A 167 -0.04 -17.50 5.17
N LEU A 168 0.28 -16.28 5.60
CA LEU A 168 0.36 -15.11 4.74
C LEU A 168 1.50 -15.26 3.74
N THR A 169 1.15 -15.45 2.47
CA THR A 169 2.09 -15.33 1.36
C THR A 169 1.87 -14.00 0.63
N PRO A 170 2.87 -13.46 -0.08
CA PRO A 170 2.69 -12.25 -0.87
C PRO A 170 1.53 -12.35 -1.87
N ALA A 171 1.38 -13.49 -2.55
CA ALA A 171 0.30 -13.72 -3.50
C ALA A 171 -1.10 -13.69 -2.85
N PHE A 172 -1.24 -14.34 -1.68
CA PHE A 172 -2.50 -14.37 -0.94
C PHE A 172 -2.87 -12.98 -0.39
N LEU A 173 -1.85 -12.21 0.03
CA LEU A 173 -2.05 -10.83 0.46
C LEU A 173 -2.49 -9.94 -0.70
N ASP A 174 -1.84 -10.07 -1.86
CA ASP A 174 -2.17 -9.30 -3.07
C ASP A 174 -3.59 -9.57 -3.56
N GLU A 175 -4.01 -10.84 -3.59
CA GLU A 175 -5.38 -11.23 -3.91
C GLU A 175 -6.40 -10.55 -2.99
N LYS A 176 -6.16 -10.60 -1.67
CA LYS A 176 -7.07 -10.01 -0.68
C LYS A 176 -7.14 -8.49 -0.79
N VAL A 177 -6.00 -7.82 -0.96
CA VAL A 177 -5.94 -6.37 -1.13
C VAL A 177 -6.62 -5.95 -2.44
N SER A 178 -6.36 -6.64 -3.53
CA SER A 178 -6.99 -6.38 -4.83
C SER A 178 -8.52 -6.54 -4.76
N ALA A 179 -9.01 -7.60 -4.11
CA ALA A 179 -10.44 -7.81 -3.89
C ALA A 179 -11.08 -6.70 -3.04
N PHE A 180 -10.37 -6.21 -2.03
CA PHE A 180 -10.83 -5.10 -1.20
C PHE A 180 -10.86 -3.77 -1.96
N CYS A 181 -9.89 -3.50 -2.81
CA CYS A 181 -9.84 -2.27 -3.61
C CYS A 181 -10.89 -2.22 -4.73
N ALA A 182 -11.46 -3.37 -5.10
CA ALA A 182 -12.50 -3.47 -6.13
C ALA A 182 -13.93 -3.20 -5.59
N GLN A 183 -14.11 -3.06 -4.27
CA GLN A 183 -15.38 -2.72 -3.60
C GLN A 183 -15.61 -1.21 -3.56
#